data_9ee83f07315677aa46c0b6cc18499058
#
_entry.id   9ee83f07315677aa46c0b6cc18499058
#
_cell.length_a   1.000
_cell.length_b   1.000
_cell.length_c   1.000
_cell.angle_alpha   90.00
_cell.angle_beta   90.00
_cell.angle_gamma   90.00
#
_symmetry.space_group_name_H-M   'P 1'
#
loop_
_entity.id
_entity.type
_entity.pdbx_description
1 polymer ?
#
loop_
_entity_poly.entity_id
_entity_poly.type
_entity_poly.pdbx_seq_one_letter_code
_entity_poly.pdbx_strand_id
1 'polypeptide(L)'
;MANTPQAKKRIRRNNRRAEINTNRIGRIRTFIKKVESALAAGDKQAATTALAQAQPELQRGVAKGVLHKNTASRKFARLTKRLSSLG
;
A
#
# COMPACT_ATOMS: atom_id res chain seq x y z
N MET A 1 17.44 29.23 -9.37
CA MET A 1 17.10 29.47 -7.98
C MET A 1 15.60 29.65 -7.78
N ALA A 2 15.07 29.16 -6.69
CA ALA A 2 13.63 29.06 -6.45
C ALA A 2 12.98 30.36 -5.96
N ASN A 3 13.44 31.52 -6.46
CA ASN A 3 12.95 32.82 -6.01
C ASN A 3 11.79 33.38 -6.85
N THR A 4 11.40 32.67 -7.92
CA THR A 4 10.26 33.13 -8.73
C THR A 4 8.96 32.55 -8.12
N PRO A 5 7.81 33.29 -8.25
CA PRO A 5 6.54 32.78 -7.78
C PRO A 5 6.17 31.41 -8.38
N GLN A 6 6.51 31.17 -9.65
CA GLN A 6 6.24 29.89 -10.31
C GLN A 6 7.06 28.76 -9.71
N ALA A 7 8.34 28.99 -9.40
CA ALA A 7 9.20 28.01 -8.77
C ALA A 7 8.70 27.66 -7.36
N LYS A 8 8.27 28.66 -6.59
CA LYS A 8 7.69 28.47 -5.27
C LYS A 8 6.41 27.65 -5.32
N LYS A 9 5.53 27.90 -6.29
CA LYS A 9 4.31 27.12 -6.49
C LYS A 9 4.62 25.67 -6.83
N ARG A 10 5.65 25.44 -7.67
CA ARG A 10 6.07 24.09 -8.06
C ARG A 10 6.59 23.30 -6.85
N ILE A 11 7.39 23.92 -6.01
CA ILE A 11 7.93 23.31 -4.79
C ILE A 11 6.78 22.91 -3.86
N ARG A 12 5.82 23.79 -3.61
CA ARG A 12 4.66 23.50 -2.77
C ARG A 12 3.84 22.34 -3.33
N ARG A 13 3.64 22.30 -4.65
CA ARG A 13 2.90 21.22 -5.32
C ARG A 13 3.63 19.88 -5.16
N ASN A 14 4.94 19.86 -5.34
CA ASN A 14 5.75 18.65 -5.21
C ASN A 14 5.75 18.15 -3.76
N ASN A 15 5.85 19.05 -2.79
CA ASN A 15 5.80 18.68 -1.37
C ASN A 15 4.45 18.08 -1.01
N ARG A 16 3.36 18.65 -1.54
CA ARG A 16 2.02 18.11 -1.31
C ARG A 16 1.86 16.71 -1.90
N ARG A 17 2.37 16.48 -3.11
CA ARG A 17 2.34 15.14 -3.74
C ARG A 17 3.15 14.13 -2.95
N ALA A 18 4.32 14.50 -2.49
CA ALA A 18 5.17 13.63 -1.67
C ALA A 18 4.46 13.24 -0.37
N GLU A 19 3.78 14.19 0.28
CA GLU A 19 3.02 13.95 1.49
C GLU A 19 1.86 12.99 1.25
N ILE A 20 1.07 13.21 0.19
CA ILE A 20 -0.04 12.35 -0.18
C ILE A 20 0.45 10.93 -0.48
N ASN A 21 1.55 10.80 -1.22
CA ASN A 21 2.13 9.50 -1.56
C ASN A 21 2.65 8.76 -0.33
N THR A 22 3.29 9.48 0.60
CA THR A 22 3.77 8.92 1.87
C THR A 22 2.61 8.38 2.69
N ASN A 23 1.52 9.14 2.79
CA ASN A 23 0.32 8.73 3.52
C ASN A 23 -0.31 7.49 2.90
N ARG A 24 -0.35 7.42 1.56
CA ARG A 24 -0.91 6.28 0.83
C ARG A 24 -0.06 5.02 1.04
N ILE A 25 1.26 5.14 0.98
CA ILE A 25 2.18 4.03 1.25
C ILE A 25 2.01 3.54 2.69
N GLY A 26 1.91 4.46 3.65
CA GLY A 26 1.68 4.12 5.05
C GLY A 26 0.38 3.36 5.26
N ARG A 27 -0.68 3.77 4.59
CA ARG A 27 -1.98 3.09 4.62
C ARG A 27 -1.87 1.67 4.07
N ILE A 28 -1.21 1.49 2.93
CA ILE A 28 -0.99 0.17 2.33
C ILE A 28 -0.21 -0.73 3.28
N ARG A 29 0.85 -0.22 3.88
CA ARG A 29 1.67 -0.97 4.86
C ARG A 29 0.84 -1.41 6.06
N THR A 30 -0.05 -0.55 6.54
CA THR A 30 -0.94 -0.87 7.66
C THR A 30 -1.84 -2.05 7.33
N PHE A 31 -2.47 -2.04 6.15
CA PHE A 31 -3.33 -3.14 5.72
C PHE A 31 -2.55 -4.45 5.55
N ILE A 32 -1.34 -4.38 4.99
CA ILE A 32 -0.47 -5.54 4.83
C ILE A 32 -0.07 -6.11 6.21
N LYS A 33 0.27 -5.26 7.17
CA LYS A 33 0.61 -5.68 8.52
C LYS A 33 -0.55 -6.41 9.20
N LYS A 34 -1.78 -5.96 8.98
CA LYS A 34 -2.96 -6.64 9.52
C LYS A 34 -3.08 -8.05 8.97
N VAL A 35 -2.84 -8.24 7.67
CA VAL A 35 -2.83 -9.58 7.05
C VAL A 35 -1.73 -10.44 7.67
N GLU A 36 -0.52 -9.91 7.74
CA GLU A 36 0.64 -10.64 8.28
C GLU A 36 0.43 -11.03 9.74
N SER A 37 -0.14 -10.14 10.54
CA SER A 37 -0.45 -10.43 11.95
C SER A 37 -1.45 -11.57 12.09
N ALA A 38 -2.51 -11.57 11.27
CA ALA A 38 -3.51 -12.63 11.27
C ALA A 38 -2.90 -13.96 10.81
N LEU A 39 -2.03 -13.92 9.79
CA LEU A 39 -1.33 -15.12 9.32
C LEU A 39 -0.39 -15.68 10.39
N ALA A 40 0.35 -14.82 11.08
CA ALA A 40 1.24 -15.23 12.16
C ALA A 40 0.49 -15.83 13.33
N ALA A 41 -0.71 -15.33 13.62
CA ALA A 41 -1.59 -15.87 14.66
C ALA A 41 -2.28 -17.18 14.25
N GLY A 42 -2.20 -17.55 12.97
CA GLY A 42 -2.87 -18.75 12.46
C GLY A 42 -4.38 -18.61 12.32
N ASP A 43 -4.89 -17.38 12.36
CA ASP A 43 -6.33 -17.10 12.25
C ASP A 43 -6.69 -16.92 10.78
N LYS A 44 -7.13 -18.00 10.16
CA LYS A 44 -7.48 -18.02 8.73
C LYS A 44 -8.62 -17.06 8.40
N GLN A 45 -9.64 -16.98 9.25
CA GLN A 45 -10.79 -16.11 9.00
C GLN A 45 -10.39 -14.64 9.05
N ALA A 46 -9.65 -14.23 10.07
CA ALA A 46 -9.15 -12.87 10.18
C ALA A 46 -8.21 -12.51 9.03
N ALA A 47 -7.35 -13.45 8.62
CA ALA A 47 -6.44 -13.27 7.49
C ALA A 47 -7.21 -13.11 6.18
N THR A 48 -8.25 -13.88 5.94
CA THR A 48 -9.10 -13.76 4.74
C THR A 48 -9.76 -12.40 4.68
N THR A 49 -10.34 -11.94 5.79
CA THR A 49 -10.98 -10.62 5.87
C THR A 49 -9.97 -9.51 5.65
N ALA A 50 -8.81 -9.59 6.30
CA ALA A 50 -7.75 -8.58 6.17
C ALA A 50 -7.21 -8.52 4.74
N LEU A 51 -7.03 -9.68 4.09
CA LEU A 51 -6.55 -9.75 2.72
C LEU A 51 -7.56 -9.13 1.74
N ALA A 52 -8.85 -9.39 1.94
CA ALA A 52 -9.91 -8.78 1.13
C ALA A 52 -9.91 -7.25 1.27
N GLN A 53 -9.59 -6.73 2.44
CA GLN A 53 -9.47 -5.29 2.68
C GLN A 53 -8.18 -4.70 2.10
N ALA A 54 -7.09 -5.48 2.08
CA ALA A 54 -5.81 -5.02 1.56
C ALA A 54 -5.78 -4.96 0.03
N GLN A 55 -6.53 -5.81 -0.65
CA GLN A 55 -6.53 -5.89 -2.11
C GLN A 55 -6.88 -4.56 -2.78
N PRO A 56 -7.99 -3.88 -2.41
CA PRO A 56 -8.31 -2.59 -3.04
C PRO A 56 -7.26 -1.53 -2.74
N GLU A 57 -6.63 -1.57 -1.57
CA GLU A 57 -5.58 -0.60 -1.23
C GLU A 57 -4.33 -0.80 -2.11
N LEU A 58 -3.94 -2.04 -2.38
CA LEU A 58 -2.84 -2.34 -3.30
C LEU A 58 -3.16 -1.88 -4.71
N GLN A 59 -4.38 -2.12 -5.19
CA GLN A 59 -4.84 -1.68 -6.51
C GLN A 59 -4.85 -0.16 -6.63
N ARG A 60 -5.30 0.54 -5.60
CA ARG A 60 -5.26 2.01 -5.56
C ARG A 60 -3.83 2.53 -5.60
N GLY A 61 -2.91 1.88 -4.89
CA GLY A 61 -1.51 2.22 -4.91
C GLY A 61 -0.90 2.12 -6.31
N VAL A 62 -1.25 1.09 -7.06
CA VAL A 62 -0.84 0.92 -8.45
C VAL A 62 -1.45 2.01 -9.34
N ALA A 63 -2.77 2.24 -9.21
CA ALA A 63 -3.49 3.23 -10.01
C ALA A 63 -2.97 4.64 -9.77
N LYS A 64 -2.53 4.96 -8.57
CA LYS A 64 -1.98 6.27 -8.22
C LYS A 64 -0.46 6.38 -8.44
N GLY A 65 0.18 5.32 -8.89
CA GLY A 65 1.60 5.33 -9.22
C GLY A 65 2.55 5.27 -8.02
N VAL A 66 2.06 4.99 -6.81
CA VAL A 66 2.92 4.85 -5.62
C VAL A 66 3.48 3.44 -5.46
N LEU A 67 2.89 2.47 -6.14
CA LEU A 67 3.35 1.09 -6.17
C LEU A 67 3.49 0.61 -7.61
N HIS A 68 4.57 -0.11 -7.91
CA HIS A 68 4.71 -0.76 -9.20
C HIS A 68 3.75 -1.96 -9.27
N LYS A 69 3.12 -2.16 -10.42
CA LYS A 69 2.16 -3.24 -10.68
C LYS A 69 2.72 -4.61 -10.28
N ASN A 70 3.95 -4.90 -10.68
CA ASN A 70 4.58 -6.19 -10.41
C ASN A 70 4.86 -6.40 -8.91
N THR A 71 5.24 -5.33 -8.21
CA THR A 71 5.46 -5.37 -6.76
C THR A 71 4.16 -5.69 -6.03
N ALA A 72 3.07 -5.02 -6.40
CA ALA A 72 1.76 -5.26 -5.81
C ALA A 72 1.28 -6.69 -6.07
N SER A 73 1.43 -7.18 -7.29
CA SER A 73 1.01 -8.54 -7.67
C SER A 73 1.79 -9.59 -6.89
N ARG A 74 3.11 -9.44 -6.77
CA ARG A 74 3.95 -10.37 -5.99
C ARG A 74 3.57 -10.38 -4.52
N LYS A 75 3.36 -9.21 -3.94
CA LYS A 75 2.99 -9.09 -2.53
C LYS A 75 1.66 -9.80 -2.27
N PHE A 76 0.67 -9.52 -3.08
CA PHE A 76 -0.66 -10.14 -2.96
C PHE A 76 -0.58 -11.66 -3.14
N ALA A 77 0.16 -12.13 -4.14
CA ALA A 77 0.32 -13.56 -4.40
C ALA A 77 0.99 -14.30 -3.22
N ARG A 78 2.01 -13.69 -2.61
CA ARG A 78 2.69 -14.26 -1.45
C ARG A 78 1.76 -14.37 -0.24
N LEU A 79 0.96 -13.34 0.00
CA LEU A 79 0.00 -13.33 1.10
C LEU A 79 -1.10 -14.38 0.88
N THR A 80 -1.60 -14.50 -0.35
CA THR A 80 -2.60 -15.49 -0.73
C THR A 80 -2.06 -16.90 -0.53
N LYS A 81 -0.81 -17.15 -0.92
CA LYS A 81 -0.16 -18.45 -0.76
C LYS A 81 -0.03 -18.83 0.72
N ARG A 82 0.39 -17.87 1.55
CA ARG A 82 0.50 -18.10 3.00
C ARG A 82 -0.86 -18.42 3.60
N LEU A 83 -1.90 -17.71 3.17
CA LEU A 83 -3.27 -17.94 3.62
C LEU A 83 -3.73 -19.36 3.27
N SER A 84 -3.46 -19.81 2.04
CA SER A 84 -3.79 -21.17 1.60
C SER A 84 -3.10 -22.23 2.45
N SER A 85 -1.89 -21.95 2.92
CA SER A 85 -1.10 -22.87 3.75
C SER A 85 -1.66 -23.04 5.15
N LEU A 86 -2.51 -22.14 5.62
CA LEU A 86 -3.14 -22.23 6.94
C LEU A 86 -4.28 -23.26 6.98
N GLY A 87 -4.82 -23.55 5.83
CA GLY A 87 -5.96 -24.44 5.72
C GLY A 87 -5.61 -25.87 5.67
#